data_3e23cf66e60b6109c6eae3e59fd8fcbe
#
_entry.id   3e23cf66e60b6109c6eae3e59fd8fcbe
#
_cell.length_a   1.000
_cell.length_b   1.000
_cell.length_c   1.000
_cell.angle_alpha   90.00
_cell.angle_beta   90.00
_cell.angle_gamma   90.00
#
_symmetry.space_group_name_H-M   'P 1'
#
loop_
_entity.id
_entity.type
_entity.pdbx_description
1 polymer ?
#
loop_
_entity_poly.entity_id
_entity_poly.type
_entity_poly.pdbx_seq_one_letter_code
_entity_poly.pdbx_strand_id
1 'polypeptide(L)'
;MDGKKLRRSHDQDFGKAAIYMVSTWATQNELVLGQTKVADKSNEITAIPELLQLLDITGCIVTIDAIETQTEIAKTIMEGSGDYILAVKENQGRLFEDIRSLFDVHVAQGIEHAPYKYAKIINKGHGRIEAREC
;
A
#
# COMPACT_ATOMS: atom_id res chain seq x y z
N MET A 1 4.30 -1.12 -3.98
CA MET A 1 3.61 -1.14 -5.29
C MET A 1 2.71 0.08 -5.38
N ASP A 2 2.46 0.59 -6.55
CA ASP A 2 1.65 1.80 -6.75
C ASP A 2 0.94 1.73 -8.11
N GLY A 3 -0.35 2.04 -8.10
CA GLY A 3 -1.19 2.12 -9.29
C GLY A 3 -1.30 3.57 -9.76
N LYS A 4 -1.06 3.84 -11.03
CA LYS A 4 -1.08 5.18 -11.60
C LYS A 4 -1.79 5.28 -12.93
N LYS A 5 -2.72 6.22 -13.01
CA LYS A 5 -3.29 6.65 -14.29
C LYS A 5 -2.27 7.50 -15.05
N LEU A 6 -1.90 7.06 -16.25
CA LEU A 6 -0.99 7.83 -17.10
C LEU A 6 -1.69 9.08 -17.63
N ARG A 7 -1.05 10.24 -17.37
CA ARG A 7 -1.56 11.51 -17.90
C ARG A 7 -1.49 11.54 -19.41
N ARG A 8 -2.51 12.13 -20.07
CA ARG A 8 -2.60 12.26 -21.53
C ARG A 8 -2.64 10.91 -22.28
N SER A 9 -3.00 9.82 -21.63
CA SER A 9 -3.15 8.50 -22.26
C SER A 9 -4.54 8.26 -22.84
N HIS A 10 -5.50 9.17 -22.63
CA HIS A 10 -6.86 9.09 -23.15
C HIS A 10 -7.10 10.20 -24.18
N ASP A 11 -7.89 9.87 -25.17
CA ASP A 11 -8.35 10.80 -26.20
C ASP A 11 -9.84 10.52 -26.43
N GLN A 12 -10.67 11.46 -26.01
CA GLN A 12 -12.13 11.32 -26.10
C GLN A 12 -12.61 11.35 -27.56
N ASP A 13 -11.93 12.11 -28.42
CA ASP A 13 -12.29 12.25 -29.83
C ASP A 13 -12.04 10.98 -30.63
N PHE A 14 -11.08 10.14 -30.18
CA PHE A 14 -10.71 8.86 -30.82
C PHE A 14 -11.11 7.64 -29.99
N GLY A 15 -11.95 7.79 -28.97
CA GLY A 15 -12.44 6.66 -28.15
C GLY A 15 -11.35 5.92 -27.37
N LYS A 16 -10.18 6.52 -27.15
CA LYS A 16 -9.09 5.90 -26.38
C LYS A 16 -9.34 6.02 -24.90
N ALA A 17 -9.47 4.87 -24.24
CA ALA A 17 -9.56 4.79 -22.78
C ALA A 17 -8.23 5.19 -22.11
N ALA A 18 -8.32 5.70 -20.89
CA ALA A 18 -7.14 6.01 -20.10
C ALA A 18 -6.34 4.75 -19.79
N ILE A 19 -5.02 4.84 -19.83
CA ILE A 19 -4.12 3.76 -19.46
C ILE A 19 -3.84 3.85 -17.95
N TYR A 20 -4.15 2.79 -17.22
CA TYR A 20 -3.75 2.57 -15.84
C TYR A 20 -2.58 1.61 -15.81
N MET A 21 -1.61 1.85 -14.95
CA MET A 21 -0.46 0.99 -14.76
C MET A 21 -0.25 0.72 -13.27
N VAL A 22 0.03 -0.54 -12.96
CA VAL A 22 0.56 -0.96 -11.67
C VAL A 22 2.04 -1.21 -11.84
N SER A 23 2.85 -0.67 -10.93
CA SER A 23 4.31 -0.81 -10.95
C SER A 23 4.86 -1.26 -9.61
N THR A 24 5.92 -2.05 -9.66
CA THR A 24 6.69 -2.49 -8.49
C THR A 24 8.05 -1.81 -8.53
N TRP A 25 8.39 -1.15 -7.43
CA TRP A 25 9.65 -0.41 -7.26
C TRP A 25 10.51 -1.06 -6.18
N ALA A 26 11.76 -1.37 -6.51
CA ALA A 26 12.76 -1.81 -5.53
C ALA A 26 13.48 -0.59 -4.95
N THR A 27 13.15 -0.24 -3.72
CA THR A 27 13.64 0.98 -3.08
C THR A 27 15.16 1.00 -2.90
N GLN A 28 15.77 -0.14 -2.58
CA GLN A 28 17.22 -0.22 -2.36
C GLN A 28 18.03 -0.04 -3.64
N ASN A 29 17.50 -0.53 -4.76
CA ASN A 29 18.21 -0.54 -6.04
C ASN A 29 17.73 0.56 -6.99
N GLU A 30 16.69 1.31 -6.58
CA GLU A 30 16.04 2.37 -7.39
C GLU A 30 15.59 1.87 -8.77
N LEU A 31 15.08 0.63 -8.83
CA LEU A 31 14.69 -0.03 -10.07
C LEU A 31 13.20 -0.36 -10.09
N VAL A 32 12.59 -0.21 -11.26
CA VAL A 32 11.27 -0.77 -11.55
C VAL A 32 11.44 -2.25 -11.84
N LEU A 33 10.89 -3.11 -10.98
CA LEU A 33 11.00 -4.57 -11.12
C LEU A 33 9.99 -5.13 -12.11
N GLY A 34 8.82 -4.51 -12.19
CA GLY A 34 7.76 -4.94 -13.09
C GLY A 34 6.68 -3.89 -13.24
N GLN A 35 6.00 -3.94 -14.37
CA GLN A 35 4.85 -3.09 -14.67
C GLN A 35 3.81 -3.90 -15.42
N THR A 36 2.53 -3.68 -15.11
CA THR A 36 1.43 -4.24 -15.86
C THR A 36 0.40 -3.16 -16.18
N LYS A 37 -0.17 -3.27 -17.38
CA LYS A 37 -1.26 -2.40 -17.83
C LYS A 37 -2.58 -3.01 -17.38
N VAL A 38 -3.43 -2.19 -16.77
CA VAL A 38 -4.78 -2.59 -16.39
C VAL A 38 -5.82 -1.81 -17.19
N ALA A 39 -6.95 -2.42 -17.46
CA ALA A 39 -7.99 -1.84 -18.31
C ALA A 39 -8.66 -0.62 -17.66
N ASP A 40 -8.86 -0.68 -16.35
CA ASP A 40 -9.39 0.41 -15.55
C ASP A 40 -8.86 0.31 -14.09
N LYS A 41 -9.22 1.28 -13.27
CA LYS A 41 -8.78 1.35 -11.88
C LYS A 41 -9.29 0.19 -11.01
N SER A 42 -10.42 -0.41 -11.35
CA SER A 42 -11.00 -1.54 -10.61
C SER A 42 -10.17 -2.82 -10.77
N ASN A 43 -9.35 -2.90 -11.84
CA ASN A 43 -8.51 -4.04 -12.12
C ASN A 43 -7.11 -3.95 -11.48
N GLU A 44 -6.78 -2.86 -10.79
CA GLU A 44 -5.51 -2.75 -10.05
C GLU A 44 -5.39 -3.86 -9.00
N ILE A 45 -6.47 -4.13 -8.26
CA ILE A 45 -6.53 -5.16 -7.22
C ILE A 45 -6.23 -6.55 -7.77
N THR A 46 -6.70 -6.87 -8.98
CA THR A 46 -6.48 -8.19 -9.62
C THR A 46 -5.09 -8.30 -10.26
N ALA A 47 -4.52 -7.20 -10.72
CA ALA A 47 -3.23 -7.17 -11.37
C ALA A 47 -2.04 -7.31 -10.39
N ILE A 48 -2.23 -6.88 -9.15
CA ILE A 48 -1.16 -6.95 -8.13
C ILE A 48 -0.75 -8.40 -7.82
N PRO A 49 -1.65 -9.36 -7.53
CA PRO A 49 -1.28 -10.75 -7.34
C PRO A 49 -0.55 -11.36 -8.54
N GLU A 50 -1.01 -11.07 -9.76
CA GLU A 50 -0.35 -11.55 -10.98
C GLU A 50 1.08 -11.01 -11.11
N LEU A 51 1.27 -9.72 -10.82
CA LEU A 51 2.58 -9.09 -10.86
C LEU A 51 3.52 -9.64 -9.78
N LEU A 52 2.99 -9.89 -8.56
CA LEU A 52 3.75 -10.48 -7.46
C LEU A 52 4.25 -11.90 -7.78
N GLN A 53 3.44 -12.71 -8.46
CA GLN A 53 3.81 -14.07 -8.87
C GLN A 53 4.95 -14.13 -9.89
N LEU A 54 5.19 -13.04 -10.63
CA LEU A 54 6.29 -12.93 -11.58
C LEU A 54 7.62 -12.52 -10.93
N LEU A 55 7.60 -12.17 -9.65
CA LEU A 55 8.75 -11.65 -8.92
C LEU A 55 9.21 -12.64 -7.85
N ASP A 56 10.52 -12.78 -7.69
CA ASP A 56 11.06 -13.42 -6.50
C ASP A 56 11.05 -12.40 -5.34
N ILE A 57 10.07 -12.56 -4.45
CA ILE A 57 9.87 -11.69 -3.28
C ILE A 57 10.34 -12.33 -1.97
N THR A 58 11.08 -13.44 -2.05
CA THR A 58 11.60 -14.15 -0.88
C THR A 58 12.43 -13.23 0.01
N GLY A 59 12.02 -13.10 1.27
CA GLY A 59 12.68 -12.20 2.25
C GLY A 59 12.52 -10.69 1.99
N CYS A 60 11.70 -10.32 1.02
CA CYS A 60 11.38 -8.91 0.76
C CYS A 60 10.23 -8.41 1.62
N ILE A 61 10.22 -7.10 1.92
CA ILE A 61 9.07 -6.42 2.51
C ILE A 61 8.32 -5.68 1.40
N VAL A 62 7.10 -6.12 1.12
CA VAL A 62 6.22 -5.50 0.10
C VAL A 62 5.33 -4.45 0.76
N THR A 63 5.36 -3.21 0.26
CA THR A 63 4.51 -2.13 0.73
C THR A 63 3.40 -1.83 -0.28
N ILE A 64 2.17 -1.67 0.20
CA ILE A 64 0.98 -1.46 -0.64
C ILE A 64 0.10 -0.37 0.00
N ASP A 65 -0.48 0.53 -0.84
CA ASP A 65 -1.38 1.58 -0.35
C ASP A 65 -2.77 1.01 0.03
N ALA A 66 -3.52 1.77 0.80
CA ALA A 66 -4.77 1.37 1.42
C ALA A 66 -5.88 0.97 0.42
N ILE A 67 -5.89 1.55 -0.78
CA ILE A 67 -6.90 1.19 -1.80
C ILE A 67 -6.74 -0.26 -2.24
N GLU A 68 -5.50 -0.73 -2.28
CA GLU A 68 -5.10 -2.04 -2.79
C GLU A 68 -4.89 -3.07 -1.66
N THR A 69 -5.08 -2.67 -0.39
CA THR A 69 -4.96 -3.58 0.76
C THR A 69 -6.12 -4.57 0.78
N GLN A 70 -5.82 -5.82 0.41
CA GLN A 70 -6.76 -6.92 0.30
C GLN A 70 -6.16 -8.20 0.89
N THR A 71 -7.02 -9.06 1.45
CA THR A 71 -6.61 -10.33 2.05
C THR A 71 -5.86 -11.23 1.06
N GLU A 72 -6.32 -11.29 -0.19
CA GLU A 72 -5.68 -12.10 -1.24
C GLU A 72 -4.28 -11.63 -1.58
N ILE A 73 -4.05 -10.31 -1.55
CA ILE A 73 -2.71 -9.75 -1.80
C ILE A 73 -1.76 -10.11 -0.65
N ALA A 74 -2.21 -9.97 0.60
CA ALA A 74 -1.43 -10.39 1.77
C ALA A 74 -1.07 -11.88 1.69
N LYS A 75 -2.03 -12.72 1.32
CA LYS A 75 -1.83 -14.16 1.14
C LYS A 75 -0.82 -14.46 0.04
N THR A 76 -0.92 -13.82 -1.12
CA THR A 76 0.03 -14.00 -2.23
C THR A 76 1.46 -13.64 -1.82
N ILE A 77 1.64 -12.56 -1.04
CA ILE A 77 2.97 -12.16 -0.55
C ILE A 77 3.52 -13.21 0.40
N MET A 78 2.70 -13.72 1.33
CA MET A 78 3.13 -14.76 2.28
C MET A 78 3.45 -16.08 1.58
N GLU A 79 2.68 -16.49 0.58
CA GLU A 79 2.96 -17.66 -0.26
C GLU A 79 4.29 -17.52 -1.03
N GLY A 80 4.66 -16.30 -1.41
CA GLY A 80 5.96 -15.96 -2.00
C GLY A 80 7.10 -15.81 -0.99
N SER A 81 6.88 -16.18 0.29
CA SER A 81 7.87 -16.05 1.37
C SER A 81 8.36 -14.61 1.58
N GLY A 82 7.52 -13.63 1.30
CA GLY A 82 7.73 -12.22 1.60
C GLY A 82 6.98 -11.78 2.85
N ASP A 83 7.36 -10.63 3.38
CA ASP A 83 6.64 -9.89 4.41
C ASP A 83 5.89 -8.70 3.81
N TYR A 84 4.94 -8.12 4.52
CA TYR A 84 4.19 -6.98 4.00
C TYR A 84 3.97 -5.87 5.03
N ILE A 85 3.85 -4.64 4.50
CA ILE A 85 3.30 -3.48 5.21
C ILE A 85 2.15 -2.94 4.36
N LEU A 86 0.93 -3.13 4.84
CA LEU A 86 -0.28 -2.69 4.17
C LEU A 86 -0.86 -1.48 4.88
N ALA A 87 -1.11 -0.39 4.14
CA ALA A 87 -1.78 0.76 4.69
C ALA A 87 -3.28 0.46 4.89
N VAL A 88 -3.83 0.84 6.03
CA VAL A 88 -5.26 0.73 6.34
C VAL A 88 -5.85 2.11 6.52
N LYS A 89 -6.98 2.38 5.87
CA LYS A 89 -7.74 3.62 5.97
C LYS A 89 -9.23 3.31 6.16
N GLU A 90 -10.04 4.35 6.27
CA GLU A 90 -11.49 4.26 6.48
C GLU A 90 -12.24 3.46 5.38
N ASN A 91 -11.64 3.28 4.19
CA ASN A 91 -12.20 2.42 3.15
C ASN A 91 -12.27 0.94 3.56
N GLN A 92 -11.59 0.56 4.65
CA GLN A 92 -11.62 -0.78 5.26
C GLN A 92 -12.17 -0.67 6.70
N GLY A 93 -13.34 -0.09 6.82
CA GLY A 93 -13.94 0.39 8.06
C GLY A 93 -13.78 -0.54 9.26
N ARG A 94 -14.16 -1.84 9.12
CA ARG A 94 -14.06 -2.80 10.23
C ARG A 94 -12.62 -2.99 10.71
N LEU A 95 -11.68 -3.26 9.80
CA LEU A 95 -10.26 -3.44 10.14
C LEU A 95 -9.65 -2.16 10.71
N PHE A 96 -10.03 -1.01 10.15
CA PHE A 96 -9.58 0.29 10.63
C PHE A 96 -10.06 0.57 12.06
N GLU A 97 -11.33 0.28 12.37
CA GLU A 97 -11.89 0.45 13.70
C GLU A 97 -11.27 -0.52 14.73
N ASP A 98 -11.02 -1.76 14.35
CA ASP A 98 -10.37 -2.74 15.22
C ASP A 98 -8.95 -2.31 15.57
N ILE A 99 -8.16 -1.88 14.59
CA ILE A 99 -6.81 -1.35 14.79
C ILE A 99 -6.85 -0.10 15.67
N ARG A 100 -7.74 0.85 15.36
CA ARG A 100 -7.89 2.08 16.16
C ARG A 100 -8.24 1.76 17.62
N SER A 101 -9.20 0.89 17.84
CA SER A 101 -9.62 0.48 19.19
C SER A 101 -8.47 -0.16 19.96
N LEU A 102 -7.65 -0.98 19.30
CA LEU A 102 -6.45 -1.56 19.89
C LEU A 102 -5.47 -0.48 20.37
N PHE A 103 -5.19 0.52 19.53
CA PHE A 103 -4.31 1.63 19.90
C PHE A 103 -4.90 2.49 21.03
N ASP A 104 -6.20 2.82 20.95
CA ASP A 104 -6.87 3.64 21.96
C ASP A 104 -6.81 2.98 23.36
N VAL A 105 -6.99 1.67 23.46
CA VAL A 105 -6.86 0.91 24.72
C VAL A 105 -5.43 1.01 25.26
N HIS A 106 -4.42 0.85 24.42
CA HIS A 106 -3.02 0.89 24.86
C HIS A 106 -2.56 2.30 25.25
N VAL A 107 -3.04 3.32 24.50
CA VAL A 107 -2.79 4.72 24.87
C VAL A 107 -3.42 5.04 26.23
N ALA A 108 -4.64 4.55 26.51
CA ALA A 108 -5.32 4.75 27.80
C ALA A 108 -4.65 4.03 28.98
N GLN A 109 -4.02 2.88 28.72
CA GLN A 109 -3.30 2.08 29.74
C GLN A 109 -1.85 2.53 29.98
N GLY A 110 -1.35 3.48 29.21
CA GLY A 110 0.04 3.91 29.19
C GLY A 110 0.89 3.05 28.26
N ILE A 111 1.44 3.69 27.25
CA ILE A 111 2.22 3.06 26.15
C ILE A 111 3.47 2.33 26.69
N GLU A 112 3.96 2.71 27.87
CA GLU A 112 5.15 2.15 28.52
C GLU A 112 5.03 0.64 28.80
N HIS A 113 3.81 0.11 28.88
CA HIS A 113 3.54 -1.31 29.13
C HIS A 113 3.14 -2.09 27.88
N ALA A 114 3.10 -1.45 26.73
CA ALA A 114 2.75 -2.11 25.49
C ALA A 114 3.89 -3.02 24.99
N PRO A 115 3.59 -4.20 24.41
CA PRO A 115 4.61 -5.11 23.89
C PRO A 115 5.26 -4.62 22.59
N TYR A 116 5.04 -3.39 22.19
CA TYR A 116 5.56 -2.77 20.96
C TYR A 116 6.22 -1.42 21.24
N LYS A 117 7.06 -0.99 20.30
CA LYS A 117 7.73 0.30 20.37
C LYS A 117 6.80 1.39 19.84
N TYR A 118 6.71 2.50 20.57
CA TYR A 118 6.00 3.70 20.13
C TYR A 118 7.01 4.73 19.64
N ALA A 119 6.71 5.37 18.53
CA ALA A 119 7.46 6.49 18.00
C ALA A 119 6.52 7.63 17.58
N LYS A 120 6.89 8.85 17.97
CA LYS A 120 6.21 10.08 17.54
C LYS A 120 7.18 10.95 16.76
N ILE A 121 6.85 11.23 15.50
CA ILE A 121 7.66 12.07 14.63
C ILE A 121 6.85 13.31 14.28
N ILE A 122 7.43 14.48 14.50
CA ILE A 122 6.84 15.76 14.11
C ILE A 122 7.69 16.36 13.00
N ASN A 123 7.13 16.49 11.82
CA ASN A 123 7.76 17.10 10.66
C ASN A 123 7.08 18.42 10.30
N LYS A 124 7.89 19.40 9.88
CA LYS A 124 7.41 20.67 9.34
C LYS A 124 7.89 20.82 7.89
N GLY A 125 6.95 20.83 6.98
CA GLY A 125 7.24 21.00 5.55
C GLY A 125 6.06 21.58 4.79
N HIS A 126 6.33 22.32 3.71
CA HIS A 126 5.32 22.88 2.81
C HIS A 126 4.18 23.65 3.51
N GLY A 127 4.49 24.37 4.59
CA GLY A 127 3.52 25.14 5.36
C GLY A 127 2.60 24.33 6.27
N ARG A 128 2.84 23.01 6.45
CA ARG A 128 2.10 22.12 7.35
C ARG A 128 3.00 21.55 8.44
N ILE A 129 2.40 21.30 9.59
CA ILE A 129 2.99 20.49 10.65
C ILE A 129 2.30 19.13 10.60
N GLU A 130 3.06 18.09 10.39
CA GLU A 130 2.57 16.71 10.38
C GLU A 130 3.10 15.99 11.62
N ALA A 131 2.21 15.50 12.47
CA ALA A 131 2.54 14.59 13.54
C ALA A 131 2.19 13.16 13.10
N ARG A 132 3.13 12.24 13.19
CA ARG A 132 2.93 10.81 12.92
C ARG A 132 3.25 10.05 14.18
N GLU A 133 2.36 9.18 14.57
CA GLU A 133 2.48 8.28 15.70
C GLU A 133 2.46 6.84 15.18
N CYS A 134 3.40 6.00 15.61
CA CYS A 134 3.57 4.61 15.20
C CYS A 134 3.77 3.71 16.40
#